data_d168277b692e6a7ea7df145f85d4d00a
#
_entry.id   d168277b692e6a7ea7df145f85d4d00a
#
_cell.length_a   1.000
_cell.length_b   1.000
_cell.length_c   1.000
_cell.angle_alpha   90.00
_cell.angle_beta   90.00
_cell.angle_gamma   90.00
#
_symmetry.space_group_name_H-M   'P 1'
#
loop_
_entity.id
_entity.type
_entity.pdbx_description
1 polymer ?
#
loop_
_entity_poly.entity_id
_entity_poly.type
_entity_poly.pdbx_seq_one_letter_code
_entity_poly.pdbx_strand_id
1 'polypeptide(L)'
;MTDDKPLSGKLALVTGASRGIGAATAEALAAAGAHVILVARTASALEEVEDRIHEAGGNATIAPLDLSEGEAIAKLGAAVTERWPALDVLVLNAAMLGSLTPVQDIDPKEYSRLLTLNLLANQAMIAAFDPLLRKAERADVVALTSSVGSEPRAFWGAYGSSKAALETLLGTYADETEYSGKLRVHIVDPGATRTRMRANAFPGEEPDSVKPPKVVAEAILERLLADAPTGEKVRIDA
;
A
#
# COMPACT_ATOMS: atom_id res chain seq x y z
N MET A 1 33.37 4.41 6.23
CA MET A 1 32.14 4.61 7.04
C MET A 1 31.04 3.97 6.25
N THR A 2 30.55 2.82 6.67
CA THR A 2 29.35 2.23 6.10
C THR A 2 28.21 3.17 6.43
N ASP A 3 27.64 3.84 5.42
CA ASP A 3 26.38 4.57 5.56
C ASP A 3 25.33 3.53 5.93
N ASP A 4 25.08 3.38 7.21
CA ASP A 4 24.12 2.42 7.73
C ASP A 4 22.72 3.02 7.49
N LYS A 5 22.14 2.64 6.34
CA LYS A 5 20.82 3.11 5.94
C LYS A 5 19.78 2.63 6.95
N PRO A 6 18.77 3.45 7.31
CA PRO A 6 17.85 3.16 8.42
C PRO A 6 17.03 1.85 8.26
N LEU A 7 16.84 1.37 7.04
CA LEU A 7 16.16 0.12 6.74
C LEU A 7 17.13 -0.96 6.20
N SER A 8 18.43 -0.84 6.47
CA SER A 8 19.42 -1.85 6.08
C SER A 8 19.08 -3.21 6.70
N GLY A 9 19.05 -4.27 5.87
CA GLY A 9 18.70 -5.62 6.29
C GLY A 9 17.21 -5.87 6.49
N LYS A 10 16.34 -4.89 6.25
CA LYS A 10 14.88 -5.00 6.36
C LYS A 10 14.25 -5.48 5.07
N LEU A 11 13.15 -6.22 5.17
CA LEU A 11 12.32 -6.65 4.06
C LEU A 11 11.02 -5.83 4.01
N ALA A 12 10.73 -5.27 2.84
CA ALA A 12 9.47 -4.60 2.57
C ALA A 12 8.71 -5.28 1.42
N LEU A 13 7.38 -5.27 1.48
CA LEU A 13 6.51 -5.69 0.39
C LEU A 13 5.53 -4.57 0.06
N VAL A 14 5.46 -4.18 -1.22
CA VAL A 14 4.60 -3.09 -1.69
C VAL A 14 3.63 -3.60 -2.76
N THR A 15 2.33 -3.50 -2.49
CA THR A 15 1.29 -3.84 -3.46
C THR A 15 0.95 -2.64 -4.35
N GLY A 16 0.62 -2.89 -5.63
CA GLY A 16 0.41 -1.83 -6.61
C GLY A 16 1.69 -1.04 -6.92
N ALA A 17 2.85 -1.70 -6.84
CA ALA A 17 4.17 -1.10 -6.94
C ALA A 17 4.57 -0.64 -8.34
N SER A 18 3.77 -0.91 -9.38
CA SER A 18 4.14 -0.61 -10.78
C SER A 18 4.09 0.87 -11.16
N ARG A 19 3.48 1.74 -10.36
CA ARG A 19 3.33 3.18 -10.64
C ARG A 19 2.82 3.98 -9.44
N GLY A 20 2.83 5.31 -9.59
CA GLY A 20 2.22 6.25 -8.65
C GLY A 20 2.80 6.14 -7.24
N ILE A 21 1.93 6.17 -6.23
CA ILE A 21 2.34 6.14 -4.83
C ILE A 21 3.09 4.84 -4.50
N GLY A 22 2.62 3.68 -5.01
CA GLY A 22 3.27 2.40 -4.75
C GLY A 22 4.71 2.33 -5.27
N ALA A 23 4.96 2.77 -6.51
CA ALA A 23 6.30 2.83 -7.07
C ALA A 23 7.20 3.80 -6.28
N ALA A 24 6.71 5.02 -6.02
CA ALA A 24 7.47 6.01 -5.25
C ALA A 24 7.80 5.52 -3.82
N THR A 25 6.86 4.83 -3.16
CA THR A 25 7.09 4.24 -1.84
C THR A 25 8.12 3.11 -1.90
N ALA A 26 8.05 2.25 -2.91
CA ALA A 26 9.04 1.19 -3.11
C ALA A 26 10.46 1.76 -3.33
N GLU A 27 10.59 2.77 -4.18
CA GLU A 27 11.85 3.48 -4.42
C GLU A 27 12.39 4.14 -3.13
N ALA A 28 11.53 4.78 -2.33
CA ALA A 28 11.94 5.41 -1.07
C ALA A 28 12.41 4.38 -0.03
N LEU A 29 11.70 3.25 0.11
CA LEU A 29 12.08 2.15 1.02
C LEU A 29 13.41 1.51 0.59
N ALA A 30 13.60 1.28 -0.71
CA ALA A 30 14.86 0.73 -1.25
C ALA A 30 16.03 1.72 -1.07
N ALA A 31 15.80 3.01 -1.28
CA ALA A 31 16.80 4.05 -1.02
C ALA A 31 17.20 4.12 0.46
N ALA A 32 16.24 3.85 1.37
CA ALA A 32 16.49 3.74 2.81
C ALA A 32 17.18 2.43 3.22
N GLY A 33 17.43 1.49 2.28
CA GLY A 33 18.20 0.26 2.50
C GLY A 33 17.40 -1.03 2.59
N ALA A 34 16.07 -0.98 2.49
CA ALA A 34 15.25 -2.19 2.48
C ALA A 34 15.43 -2.99 1.17
N HIS A 35 15.31 -4.32 1.27
CA HIS A 35 14.99 -5.13 0.09
C HIS A 35 13.49 -5.07 -0.15
N VAL A 36 13.05 -4.69 -1.36
CA VAL A 36 11.63 -4.45 -1.63
C VAL A 36 11.05 -5.49 -2.59
N ILE A 37 10.00 -6.19 -2.15
CA ILE A 37 9.20 -7.06 -3.02
C ILE A 37 8.13 -6.19 -3.69
N LEU A 38 8.18 -6.09 -5.02
CA LEU A 38 7.30 -5.29 -5.86
C LEU A 38 6.16 -6.14 -6.39
N VAL A 39 4.92 -5.88 -5.94
CA VAL A 39 3.75 -6.67 -6.34
C VAL A 39 2.81 -5.83 -7.22
N ALA A 40 2.56 -6.27 -8.44
CA ALA A 40 1.52 -5.78 -9.35
C ALA A 40 1.27 -6.79 -10.47
N ARG A 41 0.25 -6.55 -11.32
CA ARG A 41 -0.12 -7.49 -12.39
C ARG A 41 0.81 -7.51 -13.58
N THR A 42 1.40 -6.37 -13.92
CA THR A 42 2.16 -6.19 -15.17
C THR A 42 3.65 -6.31 -14.90
N ALA A 43 4.26 -7.40 -15.34
CA ALA A 43 5.68 -7.69 -15.11
C ALA A 43 6.59 -6.58 -15.66
N SER A 44 6.40 -6.14 -16.92
CA SER A 44 7.25 -5.11 -17.53
C SER A 44 7.21 -3.77 -16.77
N ALA A 45 6.06 -3.40 -16.19
CA ALA A 45 5.95 -2.19 -15.39
C ALA A 45 6.59 -2.34 -13.99
N LEU A 46 6.76 -3.57 -13.49
CA LEU A 46 7.54 -3.84 -12.28
C LEU A 46 9.03 -3.84 -12.58
N GLU A 47 9.44 -4.39 -13.73
CA GLU A 47 10.84 -4.36 -14.22
C GLU A 47 11.34 -2.92 -14.32
N GLU A 48 10.55 -2.01 -14.89
CA GLU A 48 10.89 -0.58 -14.95
C GLU A 48 11.14 0.05 -13.56
N VAL A 49 10.40 -0.36 -12.53
CA VAL A 49 10.58 0.12 -11.15
C VAL A 49 11.80 -0.54 -10.51
N GLU A 50 11.98 -1.83 -10.73
CA GLU A 50 13.15 -2.59 -10.27
C GLU A 50 14.45 -2.01 -10.83
N ASP A 51 14.49 -1.69 -12.13
CA ASP A 51 15.64 -1.08 -12.79
C ASP A 51 16.00 0.27 -12.15
N ARG A 52 15.01 1.16 -11.91
CA ARG A 52 15.25 2.44 -11.23
C ARG A 52 15.79 2.26 -9.81
N ILE A 53 15.29 1.25 -9.08
CA ILE A 53 15.79 0.92 -7.75
C ILE A 53 17.24 0.44 -7.82
N HIS A 54 17.58 -0.43 -8.77
CA HIS A 54 18.94 -0.95 -8.95
C HIS A 54 19.91 0.14 -9.40
N GLU A 55 19.52 0.99 -10.35
CA GLU A 55 20.31 2.16 -10.78
C GLU A 55 20.61 3.13 -9.63
N ALA A 56 19.68 3.25 -8.66
CA ALA A 56 19.88 4.04 -7.45
C ALA A 56 20.68 3.30 -6.34
N GLY A 57 21.16 2.08 -6.61
CA GLY A 57 21.92 1.25 -5.67
C GLY A 57 21.08 0.58 -4.58
N GLY A 58 19.78 0.42 -4.81
CA GLY A 58 18.85 -0.33 -3.97
C GLY A 58 18.69 -1.78 -4.40
N ASN A 59 17.84 -2.52 -3.70
CA ASN A 59 17.53 -3.92 -4.00
C ASN A 59 16.01 -4.14 -4.07
N ALA A 60 15.58 -4.83 -5.12
CA ALA A 60 14.18 -5.21 -5.28
C ALA A 60 14.04 -6.63 -5.86
N THR A 61 12.85 -7.17 -5.80
CA THR A 61 12.43 -8.43 -6.45
C THR A 61 11.02 -8.24 -6.95
N ILE A 62 10.75 -8.53 -8.21
CA ILE A 62 9.41 -8.46 -8.78
C ILE A 62 8.59 -9.71 -8.44
N ALA A 63 7.31 -9.52 -8.16
CA ALA A 63 6.32 -10.58 -7.98
C ALA A 63 5.06 -10.22 -8.81
N PRO A 64 5.04 -10.55 -10.11
CA PRO A 64 3.88 -10.32 -10.96
C PRO A 64 2.69 -11.16 -10.48
N LEU A 65 1.61 -10.49 -10.02
CA LEU A 65 0.48 -11.14 -9.37
C LEU A 65 -0.80 -10.32 -9.54
N ASP A 66 -1.93 -10.99 -9.78
CA ASP A 66 -3.26 -10.39 -9.63
C ASP A 66 -3.79 -10.64 -8.20
N LEU A 67 -3.88 -9.57 -7.43
CA LEU A 67 -4.35 -9.63 -6.04
C LEU A 67 -5.85 -9.95 -5.92
N SER A 68 -6.62 -9.93 -7.00
CA SER A 68 -8.00 -10.40 -6.99
C SER A 68 -8.10 -11.94 -6.97
N GLU A 69 -6.99 -12.66 -7.14
CA GLU A 69 -6.88 -14.10 -7.06
C GLU A 69 -6.33 -14.53 -5.69
N GLY A 70 -7.21 -14.91 -4.76
CA GLY A 70 -6.81 -15.23 -3.38
C GLY A 70 -5.78 -16.37 -3.26
N GLU A 71 -5.83 -17.39 -4.13
CA GLU A 71 -4.80 -18.45 -4.17
C GLU A 71 -3.42 -17.93 -4.54
N ALA A 72 -3.34 -16.90 -5.37
CA ALA A 72 -2.09 -16.31 -5.78
C ALA A 72 -1.43 -15.56 -4.60
N ILE A 73 -2.21 -14.91 -3.75
CA ILE A 73 -1.71 -14.27 -2.51
C ILE A 73 -1.13 -15.33 -1.54
N ALA A 74 -1.83 -16.45 -1.36
CA ALA A 74 -1.34 -17.54 -0.52
C ALA A 74 -0.02 -18.14 -1.03
N LYS A 75 0.11 -18.33 -2.36
CA LYS A 75 1.36 -18.79 -3.00
C LYS A 75 2.50 -17.78 -2.80
N LEU A 76 2.22 -16.48 -2.93
CA LEU A 76 3.21 -15.43 -2.65
C LEU A 76 3.68 -15.49 -1.19
N GLY A 77 2.74 -15.61 -0.24
CA GLY A 77 3.06 -15.74 1.20
C GLY A 77 3.97 -16.93 1.48
N ALA A 78 3.68 -18.09 0.89
CA ALA A 78 4.51 -19.29 1.01
C ALA A 78 5.92 -19.05 0.44
N ALA A 79 6.05 -18.54 -0.78
CA ALA A 79 7.33 -18.28 -1.44
C ALA A 79 8.20 -17.27 -0.67
N VAL A 80 7.58 -16.22 -0.09
CA VAL A 80 8.30 -15.25 0.74
C VAL A 80 8.75 -15.90 2.05
N THR A 81 7.91 -16.72 2.67
CA THR A 81 8.25 -17.43 3.92
C THR A 81 9.41 -18.41 3.75
N GLU A 82 9.56 -19.04 2.59
CA GLU A 82 10.69 -19.91 2.29
C GLU A 82 12.02 -19.15 2.15
N ARG A 83 11.96 -17.90 1.71
CA ARG A 83 13.15 -17.12 1.34
C ARG A 83 13.61 -16.14 2.42
N TRP A 84 12.69 -15.62 3.23
CA TRP A 84 12.98 -14.61 4.24
C TRP A 84 12.44 -14.99 5.63
N PRO A 85 13.19 -14.74 6.69
CA PRO A 85 12.81 -15.12 8.04
C PRO A 85 11.69 -14.26 8.64
N ALA A 86 11.56 -13.01 8.20
CA ALA A 86 10.59 -12.02 8.67
C ALA A 86 10.21 -11.03 7.57
N LEU A 87 9.10 -10.31 7.75
CA LEU A 87 8.69 -9.16 6.96
C LEU A 87 8.61 -7.95 7.88
N ASP A 88 9.35 -6.88 7.57
CA ASP A 88 9.39 -5.68 8.41
C ASP A 88 8.38 -4.62 7.98
N VAL A 89 8.08 -4.50 6.67
CA VAL A 89 7.13 -3.51 6.16
C VAL A 89 6.19 -4.13 5.13
N LEU A 90 4.88 -4.00 5.36
CA LEU A 90 3.83 -4.37 4.40
C LEU A 90 3.06 -3.12 3.96
N VAL A 91 3.14 -2.76 2.67
CA VAL A 91 2.43 -1.60 2.11
C VAL A 91 1.25 -2.06 1.26
N LEU A 92 0.05 -1.85 1.77
CA LEU A 92 -1.24 -2.14 1.16
C LEU A 92 -1.71 -0.91 0.35
N ASN A 93 -1.18 -0.76 -0.88
CA ASN A 93 -1.44 0.39 -1.74
C ASN A 93 -2.30 0.03 -2.98
N ALA A 94 -2.32 -1.23 -3.40
CA ALA A 94 -3.11 -1.63 -4.56
C ALA A 94 -4.60 -1.32 -4.39
N ALA A 95 -5.17 -0.61 -5.35
CA ALA A 95 -6.60 -0.28 -5.38
C ALA A 95 -7.07 0.05 -6.79
N MET A 96 -8.38 -0.01 -7.01
CA MET A 96 -9.07 0.54 -8.17
C MET A 96 -10.11 1.57 -7.73
N LEU A 97 -10.37 2.55 -8.60
CA LEU A 97 -11.36 3.60 -8.36
C LEU A 97 -12.79 3.10 -8.66
N GLY A 98 -12.95 2.32 -9.72
CA GLY A 98 -14.24 2.05 -10.32
C GLY A 98 -14.86 3.26 -11.00
N SER A 99 -16.11 3.14 -11.42
CA SER A 99 -16.89 4.21 -12.02
C SER A 99 -17.47 5.13 -10.94
N LEU A 100 -17.40 6.44 -11.15
CA LEU A 100 -18.02 7.44 -10.28
C LEU A 100 -19.45 7.65 -10.74
N THR A 101 -20.43 7.03 -10.07
CA THR A 101 -21.86 7.00 -10.45
C THR A 101 -22.77 7.25 -9.26
N PRO A 102 -24.02 7.68 -9.46
CA PRO A 102 -25.04 7.67 -8.41
C PRO A 102 -25.17 6.27 -7.79
N VAL A 103 -25.54 6.19 -6.51
CA VAL A 103 -25.59 4.91 -5.78
C VAL A 103 -26.50 3.88 -6.43
N GLN A 104 -27.66 4.32 -6.96
CA GLN A 104 -28.63 3.45 -7.63
C GLN A 104 -28.16 2.89 -8.97
N ASP A 105 -27.13 3.52 -9.58
CA ASP A 105 -26.59 3.16 -10.89
C ASP A 105 -25.24 2.39 -10.79
N ILE A 106 -24.83 2.03 -9.58
CA ILE A 106 -23.58 1.25 -9.38
C ILE A 106 -23.76 -0.14 -10.01
N ASP A 107 -22.89 -0.49 -10.96
CA ASP A 107 -22.84 -1.84 -11.53
C ASP A 107 -22.39 -2.87 -10.47
N PRO A 108 -23.22 -3.89 -10.15
CA PRO A 108 -22.88 -4.85 -9.10
C PRO A 108 -21.62 -5.68 -9.38
N LYS A 109 -21.31 -5.94 -10.66
CA LYS A 109 -20.11 -6.71 -11.05
C LYS A 109 -18.85 -5.89 -10.88
N GLU A 110 -18.90 -4.61 -11.26
CA GLU A 110 -17.78 -3.68 -11.03
C GLU A 110 -17.58 -3.47 -9.54
N TYR A 111 -18.65 -3.27 -8.78
CA TYR A 111 -18.57 -3.07 -7.33
C TYR A 111 -17.99 -4.29 -6.62
N SER A 112 -18.40 -5.50 -7.02
CA SER A 112 -17.83 -6.75 -6.48
C SER A 112 -16.33 -6.82 -6.74
N ARG A 113 -15.87 -6.53 -7.98
CA ARG A 113 -14.42 -6.51 -8.31
C ARG A 113 -13.67 -5.45 -7.51
N LEU A 114 -14.28 -4.29 -7.30
CA LEU A 114 -13.72 -3.20 -6.50
C LEU A 114 -13.54 -3.63 -5.04
N LEU A 115 -14.56 -4.23 -4.42
CA LEU A 115 -14.47 -4.76 -3.05
C LEU A 115 -13.44 -5.89 -2.96
N THR A 116 -13.37 -6.76 -3.96
CA THR A 116 -12.37 -7.82 -4.00
C THR A 116 -10.95 -7.26 -3.93
N LEU A 117 -10.62 -6.26 -4.74
CA LEU A 117 -9.28 -5.69 -4.74
C LEU A 117 -9.02 -4.76 -3.55
N ASN A 118 -9.96 -3.82 -3.28
CA ASN A 118 -9.72 -2.75 -2.30
C ASN A 118 -9.87 -3.21 -0.84
N LEU A 119 -10.58 -4.31 -0.59
CA LEU A 119 -10.86 -4.81 0.76
C LEU A 119 -10.40 -6.26 0.95
N LEU A 120 -10.97 -7.22 0.22
CA LEU A 120 -10.70 -8.64 0.47
C LEU A 120 -9.25 -9.03 0.18
N ALA A 121 -8.64 -8.48 -0.87
CA ALA A 121 -7.21 -8.71 -1.15
C ALA A 121 -6.31 -8.16 -0.04
N ASN A 122 -6.65 -7.01 0.55
CA ASN A 122 -5.89 -6.46 1.68
C ASN A 122 -6.01 -7.34 2.93
N GLN A 123 -7.21 -7.85 3.22
CA GLN A 123 -7.42 -8.83 4.30
C GLN A 123 -6.62 -10.11 4.04
N ALA A 124 -6.63 -10.64 2.82
CA ALA A 124 -5.86 -11.83 2.44
C ALA A 124 -4.34 -11.59 2.54
N MET A 125 -3.86 -10.40 2.17
CA MET A 125 -2.45 -10.01 2.36
C MET A 125 -2.08 -9.98 3.85
N ILE A 126 -2.90 -9.39 4.70
CA ILE A 126 -2.67 -9.41 6.15
C ILE A 126 -2.61 -10.86 6.64
N ALA A 127 -3.59 -11.69 6.30
CA ALA A 127 -3.64 -13.09 6.74
C ALA A 127 -2.43 -13.91 6.27
N ALA A 128 -1.96 -13.70 5.04
CA ALA A 128 -0.81 -14.41 4.49
C ALA A 128 0.53 -13.98 5.13
N PHE A 129 0.66 -12.71 5.51
CA PHE A 129 1.92 -12.13 5.98
C PHE A 129 1.99 -11.86 7.49
N ASP A 130 0.87 -11.91 8.25
CA ASP A 130 0.87 -11.75 9.71
C ASP A 130 1.90 -12.65 10.42
N PRO A 131 2.06 -13.95 10.04
CA PRO A 131 3.07 -14.79 10.68
C PRO A 131 4.51 -14.31 10.47
N LEU A 132 4.82 -13.66 9.34
CA LEU A 132 6.15 -13.09 9.05
C LEU A 132 6.34 -11.73 9.71
N LEU A 133 5.28 -10.90 9.75
CA LEU A 133 5.28 -9.61 10.45
C LEU A 133 5.56 -9.82 11.95
N ARG A 134 4.94 -10.81 12.57
CA ARG A 134 5.17 -11.14 14.00
C ARG A 134 6.56 -11.68 14.32
N LYS A 135 7.31 -12.15 13.32
CA LYS A 135 8.71 -12.59 13.50
C LYS A 135 9.71 -11.44 13.47
N ALA A 136 9.35 -10.30 12.92
CA ALA A 136 10.21 -9.12 12.92
C ALA A 136 10.37 -8.58 14.36
N GLU A 137 11.50 -7.94 14.64
CA GLU A 137 11.70 -7.21 15.89
C GLU A 137 10.70 -6.07 16.04
N ARG A 138 10.44 -5.40 14.92
CA ARG A 138 9.41 -4.37 14.73
C ARG A 138 8.89 -4.49 13.31
N ALA A 139 7.58 -4.50 13.14
CA ALA A 139 6.93 -4.53 11.84
C ALA A 139 5.92 -3.38 11.68
N ASP A 140 5.76 -2.94 10.44
CA ASP A 140 4.85 -1.87 10.07
C ASP A 140 3.94 -2.31 8.93
N VAL A 141 2.63 -2.14 9.10
CA VAL A 141 1.64 -2.27 8.04
C VAL A 141 1.14 -0.89 7.67
N VAL A 142 1.37 -0.47 6.44
CA VAL A 142 0.91 0.81 5.89
C VAL A 142 -0.22 0.54 4.90
N ALA A 143 -1.38 1.14 5.09
CA ALA A 143 -2.48 1.00 4.15
C ALA A 143 -2.98 2.35 3.65
N LEU A 144 -3.09 2.45 2.31
CA LEU A 144 -3.57 3.67 1.65
C LEU A 144 -5.10 3.68 1.65
N THR A 145 -5.66 4.69 2.32
CA THR A 145 -7.09 4.99 2.34
C THR A 145 -7.43 6.22 1.49
N SER A 146 -8.47 6.95 1.85
CA SER A 146 -8.91 8.19 1.21
C SER A 146 -9.86 8.95 2.13
N SER A 147 -9.95 10.27 2.01
CA SER A 147 -10.94 11.09 2.70
C SER A 147 -12.39 10.62 2.49
N VAL A 148 -12.70 10.06 1.30
CA VAL A 148 -14.05 9.56 1.01
C VAL A 148 -14.42 8.27 1.76
N GLY A 149 -13.47 7.65 2.48
CA GLY A 149 -13.75 6.56 3.42
C GLY A 149 -14.47 7.05 4.69
N SER A 150 -14.19 8.27 5.14
CA SER A 150 -14.81 8.87 6.33
C SER A 150 -15.74 10.04 6.01
N GLU A 151 -15.56 10.70 4.86
CA GLU A 151 -16.36 11.84 4.41
C GLU A 151 -17.10 11.50 3.11
N PRO A 152 -18.38 11.08 3.17
CA PRO A 152 -19.13 10.72 1.97
C PRO A 152 -19.21 11.86 0.95
N ARG A 153 -19.06 11.52 -0.33
CA ARG A 153 -19.17 12.45 -1.44
C ARG A 153 -20.07 11.87 -2.53
N ALA A 154 -20.90 12.70 -3.15
CA ALA A 154 -21.75 12.29 -4.28
C ALA A 154 -20.92 11.59 -5.36
N PHE A 155 -21.45 10.51 -5.92
CA PHE A 155 -20.85 9.62 -6.94
C PHE A 155 -19.70 8.72 -6.49
N TRP A 156 -19.22 8.83 -5.25
CA TRP A 156 -18.09 8.05 -4.73
C TRP A 156 -18.52 6.83 -3.92
N GLY A 157 -19.80 6.43 -4.00
CA GLY A 157 -20.38 5.41 -3.11
C GLY A 157 -19.63 4.07 -3.14
N ALA A 158 -19.30 3.54 -4.31
CA ALA A 158 -18.58 2.28 -4.43
C ALA A 158 -17.15 2.36 -3.85
N TYR A 159 -16.39 3.36 -4.25
CA TYR A 159 -15.01 3.54 -3.77
C TYR A 159 -14.97 3.92 -2.28
N GLY A 160 -15.79 4.90 -1.87
CA GLY A 160 -15.84 5.37 -0.49
C GLY A 160 -16.19 4.25 0.49
N SER A 161 -17.21 3.44 0.19
CA SER A 161 -17.58 2.31 1.04
C SER A 161 -16.47 1.25 1.16
N SER A 162 -15.71 1.00 0.08
CA SER A 162 -14.56 0.09 0.14
C SER A 162 -13.44 0.61 1.04
N LYS A 163 -13.20 1.93 1.04
CA LYS A 163 -12.19 2.55 1.89
C LYS A 163 -12.64 2.65 3.34
N ALA A 164 -13.91 2.94 3.60
CA ALA A 164 -14.50 2.90 4.94
C ALA A 164 -14.39 1.50 5.58
N ALA A 165 -14.72 0.46 4.81
CA ALA A 165 -14.59 -0.92 5.27
C ALA A 165 -13.12 -1.29 5.54
N LEU A 166 -12.19 -0.86 4.68
CA LEU A 166 -10.76 -1.07 4.88
C LEU A 166 -10.27 -0.36 6.15
N GLU A 167 -10.66 0.88 6.40
CA GLU A 167 -10.30 1.63 7.60
C GLU A 167 -10.75 0.91 8.87
N THR A 168 -11.99 0.39 8.89
CA THR A 168 -12.51 -0.38 10.02
C THR A 168 -11.71 -1.67 10.23
N LEU A 169 -11.41 -2.41 9.15
CA LEU A 169 -10.60 -3.64 9.21
C LEU A 169 -9.21 -3.36 9.80
N LEU A 170 -8.56 -2.29 9.35
CA LEU A 170 -7.23 -1.91 9.81
C LEU A 170 -7.21 -1.41 11.25
N GLY A 171 -8.21 -0.64 11.67
CA GLY A 171 -8.37 -0.23 13.05
C GLY A 171 -8.53 -1.44 13.98
N THR A 172 -9.36 -2.41 13.57
CA THR A 172 -9.51 -3.67 14.32
C THR A 172 -8.18 -4.43 14.40
N TYR A 173 -7.45 -4.55 13.27
CA TYR A 173 -6.15 -5.23 13.27
C TYR A 173 -5.11 -4.50 14.12
N ALA A 174 -5.14 -3.18 14.16
CA ALA A 174 -4.30 -2.38 15.05
C ALA A 174 -4.57 -2.70 16.53
N ASP A 175 -5.84 -2.70 16.95
CA ASP A 175 -6.24 -3.05 18.33
C ASP A 175 -5.84 -4.48 18.70
N GLU A 176 -6.03 -5.44 17.78
CA GLU A 176 -5.66 -6.85 17.97
C GLU A 176 -4.14 -7.05 18.13
N THR A 177 -3.31 -6.16 17.61
CA THR A 177 -1.85 -6.28 17.60
C THR A 177 -1.14 -5.35 18.58
N GLU A 178 -1.84 -4.36 19.15
CA GLU A 178 -1.28 -3.35 20.04
C GLU A 178 -0.54 -3.95 21.24
N TYR A 179 -1.09 -5.00 21.84
CA TYR A 179 -0.50 -5.65 23.02
C TYR A 179 0.92 -6.18 22.80
N SER A 180 1.30 -6.46 21.56
CA SER A 180 2.63 -6.97 21.23
C SER A 180 3.71 -5.86 21.30
N GLY A 181 3.33 -4.61 21.12
CA GLY A 181 4.22 -3.46 20.99
C GLY A 181 5.19 -3.52 19.80
N LYS A 182 5.07 -4.56 18.96
CA LYS A 182 6.02 -4.84 17.86
C LYS A 182 5.45 -4.56 16.48
N LEU A 183 4.12 -4.65 16.33
CA LEU A 183 3.45 -4.44 15.05
C LEU A 183 2.62 -3.16 15.11
N ARG A 184 2.88 -2.26 14.18
CA ARG A 184 2.17 -1.00 14.06
C ARG A 184 1.38 -0.97 12.74
N VAL A 185 0.18 -0.40 12.79
CA VAL A 185 -0.69 -0.22 11.63
C VAL A 185 -0.85 1.28 11.37
N HIS A 186 -0.52 1.71 10.16
CA HIS A 186 -0.61 3.11 9.71
C HIS A 186 -1.69 3.22 8.64
N ILE A 187 -2.75 3.97 8.93
CA ILE A 187 -3.85 4.24 8.00
C ILE A 187 -3.59 5.60 7.36
N VAL A 188 -3.23 5.61 6.08
CA VAL A 188 -2.73 6.81 5.40
C VAL A 188 -3.71 7.27 4.33
N ASP A 189 -4.29 8.46 4.50
CA ASP A 189 -4.95 9.19 3.42
C ASP A 189 -3.91 10.01 2.66
N PRO A 190 -3.59 9.65 1.41
CA PRO A 190 -2.56 10.34 0.65
C PRO A 190 -2.98 11.76 0.21
N GLY A 191 -4.22 12.16 0.43
CA GLY A 191 -4.76 13.41 -0.10
C GLY A 191 -4.75 13.49 -1.62
N ALA A 192 -4.91 14.68 -2.17
CA ALA A 192 -4.83 14.88 -3.62
C ALA A 192 -3.39 14.68 -4.11
N THR A 193 -3.16 13.62 -4.89
CA THR A 193 -1.83 13.21 -5.36
C THR A 193 -1.86 12.93 -6.86
N ARG A 194 -0.86 13.42 -7.60
CA ARG A 194 -0.70 13.28 -9.05
C ARG A 194 -0.49 11.81 -9.45
N THR A 195 -1.59 11.11 -9.69
CA THR A 195 -1.62 9.71 -10.09
C THR A 195 -2.59 9.50 -11.24
N ARG A 196 -2.46 8.39 -11.96
CA ARG A 196 -3.45 8.01 -12.98
C ARG A 196 -4.86 7.87 -12.41
N MET A 197 -5.00 7.37 -11.17
CA MET A 197 -6.29 7.28 -10.49
C MET A 197 -6.90 8.67 -10.27
N ARG A 198 -6.09 9.65 -9.85
CA ARG A 198 -6.53 11.04 -9.69
C ARG A 198 -6.96 11.67 -10.99
N ALA A 199 -6.17 11.51 -12.06
CA ALA A 199 -6.52 12.01 -13.39
C ALA A 199 -7.82 11.41 -13.93
N ASN A 200 -8.09 10.13 -13.65
CA ASN A 200 -9.36 9.49 -14.02
C ASN A 200 -10.54 10.05 -13.22
N ALA A 201 -10.34 10.38 -11.93
CA ALA A 201 -11.40 10.94 -11.08
C ALA A 201 -11.67 12.44 -11.39
N PHE A 202 -10.66 13.16 -11.81
CA PHE A 202 -10.70 14.62 -12.06
C PHE A 202 -10.01 14.95 -13.40
N PRO A 203 -10.63 14.61 -14.55
CA PRO A 203 -9.98 14.72 -15.87
C PRO A 203 -9.68 16.16 -16.30
N GLY A 204 -10.27 17.16 -15.65
CA GLY A 204 -10.01 18.59 -15.92
C GLY A 204 -9.06 19.25 -14.92
N GLU A 205 -8.46 18.49 -13.98
CA GLU A 205 -7.54 19.05 -13.00
C GLU A 205 -6.13 19.18 -13.57
N GLU A 206 -5.53 20.36 -13.39
CA GLU A 206 -4.14 20.59 -13.82
C GLU A 206 -3.19 19.68 -13.02
N PRO A 207 -2.34 18.87 -13.68
CA PRO A 207 -1.49 17.88 -13.01
C PRO A 207 -0.57 18.48 -11.92
N ASP A 208 -0.09 19.70 -12.12
CA ASP A 208 0.82 20.37 -11.20
C ASP A 208 0.10 21.09 -10.04
N SER A 209 -1.24 21.10 -10.03
CA SER A 209 -2.04 21.60 -8.91
C SER A 209 -2.09 20.64 -7.72
N VAL A 210 -1.62 19.41 -7.91
CA VAL A 210 -1.59 18.36 -6.88
C VAL A 210 -0.18 17.81 -6.69
N LYS A 211 0.15 17.44 -5.44
CA LYS A 211 1.48 16.98 -5.10
C LYS A 211 1.89 15.69 -5.83
N PRO A 212 3.18 15.51 -6.12
CA PRO A 212 3.68 14.28 -6.73
C PRO A 212 3.65 13.10 -5.74
N PRO A 213 3.60 11.84 -6.23
CA PRO A 213 3.64 10.64 -5.39
C PRO A 213 4.82 10.58 -4.42
N LYS A 214 5.94 11.18 -4.77
CA LYS A 214 7.16 11.24 -3.95
C LYS A 214 6.90 11.85 -2.57
N VAL A 215 6.10 12.92 -2.48
CA VAL A 215 5.75 13.56 -1.19
C VAL A 215 5.04 12.57 -0.26
N VAL A 216 4.14 11.75 -0.81
CA VAL A 216 3.46 10.70 -0.03
C VAL A 216 4.43 9.61 0.40
N ALA A 217 5.33 9.20 -0.48
CA ALA A 217 6.33 8.18 -0.18
C ALA A 217 7.31 8.63 0.93
N GLU A 218 7.76 9.88 0.88
CA GLU A 218 8.62 10.48 1.91
C GLU A 218 7.91 10.56 3.26
N ALA A 219 6.66 11.00 3.30
CA ALA A 219 5.87 11.04 4.53
C ALA A 219 5.60 9.63 5.12
N ILE A 220 5.39 8.62 4.26
CA ILE A 220 5.30 7.23 4.71
C ILE A 220 6.63 6.80 5.33
N LEU A 221 7.75 7.04 4.67
CA LEU A 221 9.08 6.68 5.20
C LEU A 221 9.37 7.37 6.53
N GLU A 222 9.12 8.67 6.64
CA GLU A 222 9.28 9.43 7.89
C GLU A 222 8.46 8.81 9.02
N ARG A 223 7.21 8.43 8.74
CA ARG A 223 6.33 7.80 9.73
C ARG A 223 6.83 6.42 10.17
N LEU A 224 7.38 5.62 9.26
CA LEU A 224 7.99 4.33 9.58
C LEU A 224 9.20 4.48 10.49
N LEU A 225 10.01 5.52 10.28
CA LEU A 225 11.22 5.79 11.06
C LEU A 225 10.92 6.46 12.40
N ALA A 226 9.78 7.14 12.52
CA ALA A 226 9.34 7.76 13.76
C ALA A 226 8.72 6.72 14.74
N ASP A 227 8.55 7.14 15.98
CA ASP A 227 7.77 6.40 16.99
C ASP A 227 6.28 6.78 16.88
N ALA A 228 5.67 6.49 15.72
CA ALA A 228 4.29 6.84 15.44
C ALA A 228 3.33 5.83 16.07
N PRO A 229 2.18 6.28 16.63
CA PRO A 229 1.18 5.39 17.22
C PRO A 229 0.56 4.45 16.19
N THR A 230 0.14 3.26 16.66
CA THR A 230 -0.61 2.27 15.86
C THR A 230 -2.08 2.70 15.73
N GLY A 231 -2.75 2.32 14.64
CA GLY A 231 -4.18 2.53 14.42
C GLY A 231 -4.59 3.96 14.05
N GLU A 232 -3.67 4.91 14.11
CA GLU A 232 -3.98 6.30 13.79
C GLU A 232 -4.16 6.50 12.28
N LYS A 233 -5.26 7.19 11.90
CA LYS A 233 -5.45 7.68 10.54
C LYS A 233 -4.80 9.05 10.38
N VAL A 234 -3.88 9.14 9.44
CA VAL A 234 -3.22 10.40 9.09
C VAL A 234 -3.52 10.79 7.65
N ARG A 235 -3.64 12.09 7.42
CA ARG A 235 -3.73 12.65 6.08
C ARG A 235 -2.42 13.36 5.75
N ILE A 236 -1.94 13.11 4.53
CA ILE A 236 -0.76 13.78 4.00
C ILE A 236 -1.24 14.96 3.17
N ASP A 237 -1.11 16.16 3.70
CA ASP A 237 -1.35 17.40 2.98
C ASP A 237 -0.07 17.87 2.27
N ALA A 238 -0.21 18.80 1.32
CA ALA A 238 0.90 19.32 0.51
C ALA A 238 1.82 20.23 1.33
#